data_43adcee1cda752ad0caa8829fdae708f
#
_entry.id   43adcee1cda752ad0caa8829fdae708f
#
_cell.length_a   1.000
_cell.length_b   1.000
_cell.length_c   1.000
_cell.angle_alpha   90.00
_cell.angle_beta   90.00
_cell.angle_gamma   90.00
#
_symmetry.space_group_name_H-M   'P 1'
#
loop_
_entity.id
_entity.type
_entity.pdbx_description
1 polymer ?
#
loop_
_entity_poly.entity_id
_entity_poly.type
_entity_poly.pdbx_seq_one_letter_code
_entity_poly.pdbx_strand_id
1 'polypeptide(L)'
;MFGVGVSAEVFSGVAVAMSMYSLWRTSLKRADLRVFVSPLIRYASPYQNSVFEVFEIPLTVINEGAQTGTILSFDLEVTNSQNGASKLFYSAGLGPWTLARVKGEGLTPFTPVSLTGHSSQSETVLFYARNDSRVMQIVEAPAQYRFAITPLTAQRRSLVRRKPKPLMFEMTLPYLDHRAFTSGGGTLPLHKASWSA
;
A
#
# COMPACT_ATOMS: atom_id res chain seq x y z
N MET A 1 -38.20 -20.73 47.20
CA MET A 1 -37.38 -19.49 47.24
C MET A 1 -35.99 -19.79 46.69
N PHE A 2 -35.87 -20.14 45.39
CA PHE A 2 -34.63 -20.59 44.76
C PHE A 2 -34.50 -19.91 43.38
N GLY A 3 -34.31 -18.62 43.36
CA GLY A 3 -34.23 -17.91 42.06
C GLY A 3 -33.19 -16.83 41.97
N VAL A 4 -32.52 -16.46 43.06
CA VAL A 4 -31.64 -15.27 43.08
C VAL A 4 -30.16 -15.60 42.91
N GLY A 5 -29.71 -16.82 43.25
CA GLY A 5 -28.30 -17.21 43.21
C GLY A 5 -27.78 -17.41 41.78
N VAL A 6 -28.53 -18.04 40.90
CA VAL A 6 -28.12 -18.37 39.54
C VAL A 6 -27.93 -17.13 38.67
N SER A 7 -28.72 -16.08 38.89
CA SER A 7 -28.62 -14.84 38.12
C SER A 7 -27.33 -14.05 38.42
N ALA A 8 -26.90 -13.98 39.67
CA ALA A 8 -25.71 -13.22 40.07
C ALA A 8 -24.41 -13.85 39.53
N GLU A 9 -24.30 -15.17 39.55
CA GLU A 9 -23.14 -15.90 39.00
C GLU A 9 -23.04 -15.75 37.48
N VAL A 10 -24.18 -15.83 36.77
CA VAL A 10 -24.23 -15.65 35.31
C VAL A 10 -23.85 -14.22 34.95
N PHE A 11 -24.34 -13.20 35.62
CA PHE A 11 -23.97 -11.80 35.39
C PHE A 11 -22.49 -11.54 35.67
N SER A 12 -21.94 -12.13 36.73
CA SER A 12 -20.51 -12.03 37.03
C SER A 12 -19.65 -12.68 35.93
N GLY A 13 -20.03 -13.87 35.46
CA GLY A 13 -19.31 -14.54 34.36
C GLY A 13 -19.31 -13.73 33.05
N VAL A 14 -20.46 -13.15 32.70
CA VAL A 14 -20.58 -12.29 31.51
C VAL A 14 -19.75 -11.04 31.68
N ALA A 15 -19.73 -10.38 32.83
CA ALA A 15 -18.92 -9.18 33.08
C ALA A 15 -17.41 -9.47 32.95
N VAL A 16 -16.94 -10.60 33.48
CA VAL A 16 -15.55 -11.05 33.34
C VAL A 16 -15.20 -11.31 31.87
N ALA A 17 -16.05 -12.02 31.13
CA ALA A 17 -15.82 -12.29 29.71
C ALA A 17 -15.77 -11.01 28.88
N MET A 18 -16.67 -10.06 29.12
CA MET A 18 -16.67 -8.75 28.45
C MET A 18 -15.41 -7.94 28.78
N SER A 19 -14.96 -7.96 30.04
CA SER A 19 -13.73 -7.29 30.46
C SER A 19 -12.50 -7.90 29.80
N MET A 20 -12.41 -9.22 29.72
CA MET A 20 -11.33 -9.92 29.03
C MET A 20 -11.33 -9.63 27.51
N TYR A 21 -12.50 -9.64 26.89
CA TYR A 21 -12.64 -9.28 25.47
C TYR A 21 -12.21 -7.83 25.21
N SER A 22 -12.65 -6.91 26.05
CA SER A 22 -12.27 -5.50 25.99
C SER A 22 -10.75 -5.33 26.11
N LEU A 23 -10.13 -5.95 27.12
CA LEU A 23 -8.67 -5.93 27.32
C LEU A 23 -7.93 -6.50 26.11
N TRP A 24 -8.40 -7.61 25.58
CA TRP A 24 -7.80 -8.20 24.38
C TRP A 24 -7.88 -7.25 23.20
N ARG A 25 -9.04 -6.66 22.94
CA ARG A 25 -9.27 -5.77 21.81
C ARG A 25 -8.48 -4.47 21.91
N THR A 26 -8.34 -3.89 23.11
CA THR A 26 -7.72 -2.58 23.33
C THR A 26 -6.21 -2.64 23.54
N SER A 27 -5.68 -3.78 24.01
CA SER A 27 -4.27 -3.85 24.41
C SER A 27 -3.51 -5.04 23.86
N LEU A 28 -4.15 -6.17 23.61
CA LEU A 28 -3.48 -7.42 23.25
C LEU A 28 -3.62 -7.80 21.78
N LYS A 29 -4.61 -7.27 21.07
CA LYS A 29 -4.78 -7.55 19.64
C LYS A 29 -3.52 -7.12 18.88
N ARG A 30 -2.88 -8.07 18.20
CA ARG A 30 -1.69 -7.79 17.38
C ARG A 30 -1.98 -6.74 16.32
N ALA A 31 -0.94 -6.07 15.85
CA ALA A 31 -1.04 -5.15 14.72
C ALA A 31 -1.70 -5.84 13.52
N ASP A 32 -2.70 -5.18 12.96
CA ASP A 32 -3.46 -5.61 11.78
C ASP A 32 -3.38 -4.46 10.76
N LEU A 33 -2.33 -4.50 9.94
CA LEU A 33 -2.01 -3.43 9.01
C LEU A 33 -2.76 -3.66 7.70
N ARG A 34 -3.58 -2.68 7.31
CA ARG A 34 -4.27 -2.64 6.03
C ARG A 34 -3.79 -1.48 5.20
N VAL A 35 -3.60 -1.71 3.92
CA VAL A 35 -3.13 -0.71 2.97
C VAL A 35 -4.25 -0.39 1.98
N PHE A 36 -4.47 0.88 1.75
CA PHE A 36 -5.43 1.40 0.78
C PHE A 36 -4.72 2.30 -0.21
N VAL A 37 -5.18 2.27 -1.45
CA VAL A 37 -4.62 3.03 -2.57
C VAL A 37 -5.63 4.08 -3.02
N SER A 38 -5.14 5.27 -3.38
CA SER A 38 -5.93 6.31 -4.03
C SER A 38 -6.48 5.82 -5.38
N PRO A 39 -7.65 6.30 -5.83
CA PRO A 39 -8.18 6.02 -7.15
C PRO A 39 -7.31 6.58 -8.29
N LEU A 40 -6.42 7.50 -8.00
CA LEU A 40 -5.49 8.11 -8.94
C LEU A 40 -4.06 7.87 -8.48
N ILE A 41 -3.24 7.32 -9.37
CA ILE A 41 -1.79 7.24 -9.22
C ILE A 41 -1.11 7.98 -10.36
N ARG A 42 0.17 8.31 -10.21
CA ARG A 42 0.94 8.97 -11.25
C ARG A 42 2.14 8.12 -11.64
N TYR A 43 2.43 8.12 -12.91
CA TYR A 43 3.59 7.46 -13.49
C TYR A 43 4.47 8.49 -14.18
N ALA A 44 5.75 8.46 -13.88
CA ALA A 44 6.77 9.24 -14.57
C ALA A 44 7.65 8.30 -15.39
N SER A 45 7.61 8.47 -16.70
CA SER A 45 8.52 7.78 -17.62
C SER A 45 9.93 8.34 -17.55
N PRO A 46 10.93 7.55 -17.89
CA PRO A 46 12.29 8.02 -18.05
C PRO A 46 12.34 9.16 -19.09
N TYR A 47 12.92 10.27 -18.68
CA TYR A 47 13.22 11.37 -19.59
C TYR A 47 14.45 10.99 -20.43
N GLN A 48 14.33 11.05 -21.77
CA GLN A 48 15.39 10.89 -22.75
C GLN A 48 16.58 10.02 -22.29
N ASN A 49 16.54 8.72 -22.56
CA ASN A 49 17.61 7.75 -22.26
C ASN A 49 17.90 7.43 -20.77
N SER A 50 17.10 7.89 -19.81
CA SER A 50 17.25 7.42 -18.44
C SER A 50 16.42 6.15 -18.21
N VAL A 51 16.98 5.21 -17.45
CA VAL A 51 16.35 3.90 -17.13
C VAL A 51 15.34 4.04 -16.00
N PHE A 52 15.08 5.24 -15.50
CA PHE A 52 14.27 5.47 -14.30
C PHE A 52 12.80 5.60 -14.61
N GLU A 53 12.05 4.56 -14.25
CA GLU A 53 10.60 4.61 -14.13
C GLU A 53 10.22 4.81 -12.68
N VAL A 54 9.25 5.70 -12.45
CA VAL A 54 8.77 6.03 -11.11
C VAL A 54 7.25 5.96 -11.07
N PHE A 55 6.69 5.23 -10.10
CA PHE A 55 5.29 5.35 -9.73
C PHE A 55 5.16 6.18 -8.46
N GLU A 56 4.30 7.18 -8.49
CA GLU A 56 3.90 7.99 -7.36
C GLU A 56 2.51 7.50 -6.92
N ILE A 57 2.47 6.81 -5.78
CA ILE A 57 1.26 6.14 -5.29
C ILE A 57 0.92 6.68 -3.90
N PRO A 58 -0.19 7.44 -3.76
CA PRO A 58 -0.71 7.79 -2.46
C PRO A 58 -1.27 6.55 -1.77
N LEU A 59 -0.70 6.20 -0.62
CA LEU A 59 -1.09 5.07 0.22
C LEU A 59 -1.64 5.55 1.55
N THR A 60 -2.71 4.93 2.00
CA THR A 60 -3.19 5.05 3.39
C THR A 60 -3.00 3.72 4.07
N VAL A 61 -2.26 3.72 5.17
CA VAL A 61 -2.07 2.55 6.02
C VAL A 61 -2.89 2.72 7.29
N ILE A 62 -3.65 1.70 7.65
CA ILE A 62 -4.47 1.66 8.87
C ILE A 62 -4.02 0.48 9.72
N ASN A 63 -3.83 0.72 11.00
CA ASN A 63 -3.60 -0.34 11.97
C ASN A 63 -4.88 -0.58 12.77
N GLU A 64 -5.60 -1.66 12.47
CA GLU A 64 -6.80 -2.07 13.20
C GLU A 64 -6.51 -2.90 14.46
N GLY A 65 -5.24 -3.19 14.71
CA GLY A 65 -4.77 -3.84 15.93
C GLY A 65 -4.54 -2.85 17.06
N ALA A 66 -4.35 -3.36 18.27
CA ALA A 66 -4.02 -2.55 19.44
C ALA A 66 -2.51 -2.33 19.61
N GLN A 67 -1.70 -3.26 19.12
CA GLN A 67 -0.24 -3.17 19.20
C GLN A 67 0.32 -2.37 18.03
N THR A 68 1.48 -1.74 18.24
CA THR A 68 2.20 -1.03 17.18
C THR A 68 2.63 -1.99 16.09
N GLY A 69 2.38 -1.59 14.84
CA GLY A 69 2.86 -2.29 13.64
C GLY A 69 3.84 -1.42 12.85
N THR A 70 4.87 -2.04 12.27
CA THR A 70 5.87 -1.33 11.48
C THR A 70 5.95 -1.93 10.08
N ILE A 71 5.87 -1.07 9.06
CA ILE A 71 6.15 -1.40 7.67
C ILE A 71 7.57 -0.97 7.37
N LEU A 72 8.40 -1.92 6.95
CA LEU A 72 9.82 -1.70 6.62
C LEU A 72 10.01 -1.17 5.21
N SER A 73 9.21 -1.66 4.26
CA SER A 73 9.23 -1.27 2.85
C SER A 73 7.95 -1.75 2.15
N PHE A 74 7.78 -1.31 0.91
CA PHE A 74 6.79 -1.86 -0.01
C PHE A 74 7.50 -2.36 -1.26
N ASP A 75 7.11 -3.53 -1.74
CA ASP A 75 7.41 -4.01 -3.07
C ASP A 75 6.17 -3.81 -3.94
N LEU A 76 6.37 -3.33 -5.16
CA LEU A 76 5.32 -3.14 -6.15
C LEU A 76 5.65 -3.97 -7.39
N GLU A 77 4.72 -4.81 -7.81
CA GLU A 77 4.76 -5.48 -9.11
C GLU A 77 3.71 -4.87 -10.02
N VAL A 78 4.11 -4.46 -11.21
CA VAL A 78 3.22 -3.94 -12.24
C VAL A 78 3.26 -4.89 -13.42
N THR A 79 2.08 -5.35 -13.84
CA THR A 79 1.90 -6.27 -14.97
C THR A 79 1.01 -5.63 -16.01
N ASN A 80 1.46 -5.60 -17.27
CA ASN A 80 0.63 -5.21 -18.39
C ASN A 80 -0.32 -6.37 -18.72
N SER A 81 -1.63 -6.14 -18.62
CA SER A 81 -2.64 -7.18 -18.79
C SER A 81 -2.79 -7.66 -20.24
N GLN A 82 -2.28 -6.91 -21.25
CA GLN A 82 -2.39 -7.28 -22.65
C GLN A 82 -1.27 -8.23 -23.09
N ASN A 83 -0.03 -7.99 -22.68
CA ASN A 83 1.14 -8.75 -23.13
C ASN A 83 1.76 -9.62 -22.01
N GLY A 84 1.26 -9.52 -20.78
CA GLY A 84 1.77 -10.27 -19.63
C GLY A 84 3.15 -9.82 -19.13
N ALA A 85 3.74 -8.77 -19.70
CA ALA A 85 5.00 -8.23 -19.21
C ALA A 85 4.86 -7.72 -17.78
N SER A 86 5.81 -8.02 -16.91
CA SER A 86 5.82 -7.55 -15.53
C SER A 86 7.15 -6.91 -15.15
N LYS A 87 7.10 -5.94 -14.23
CA LYS A 87 8.27 -5.25 -13.71
C LYS A 87 8.11 -5.00 -12.21
N LEU A 88 9.23 -5.14 -11.49
CA LEU A 88 9.29 -4.95 -10.06
C LEU A 88 9.84 -3.56 -9.73
N PHE A 89 9.26 -2.98 -8.68
CA PHE A 89 9.63 -1.68 -8.13
C PHE A 89 9.76 -1.81 -6.60
N TYR A 90 10.55 -0.94 -6.01
CA TYR A 90 10.73 -0.86 -4.56
C TYR A 90 10.40 0.55 -4.06
N SER A 91 9.94 0.66 -2.84
CA SER A 91 9.72 1.95 -2.17
C SER A 91 11.05 2.65 -1.93
N ALA A 92 11.29 3.75 -2.63
CA ALA A 92 12.55 4.48 -2.61
C ALA A 92 12.46 5.80 -1.84
N GLY A 93 11.31 6.46 -1.88
CA GLY A 93 11.14 7.78 -1.29
C GLY A 93 9.70 8.08 -0.88
N LEU A 94 9.54 9.20 -0.21
CA LEU A 94 8.28 9.78 0.23
C LEU A 94 8.10 11.16 -0.38
N GLY A 95 6.85 11.51 -0.68
CA GLY A 95 6.46 12.81 -1.19
C GLY A 95 6.18 12.81 -2.70
N PRO A 96 5.67 13.93 -3.24
CA PRO A 96 5.32 14.06 -4.64
C PRO A 96 6.57 14.27 -5.50
N TRP A 97 6.78 13.40 -6.48
CA TRP A 97 7.90 13.47 -7.44
C TRP A 97 7.96 14.79 -8.21
N THR A 98 6.80 15.29 -8.63
CA THR A 98 6.71 16.52 -9.42
C THR A 98 7.23 17.74 -8.67
N LEU A 99 6.97 17.85 -7.37
CA LEU A 99 7.43 18.97 -6.55
C LEU A 99 8.94 18.92 -6.29
N ALA A 100 9.47 17.74 -5.99
CA ALA A 100 10.90 17.57 -5.78
C ALA A 100 11.72 17.90 -7.03
N ARG A 101 11.23 17.55 -8.22
CA ARG A 101 11.90 17.84 -9.49
C ARG A 101 11.90 19.33 -9.84
N VAL A 102 10.78 20.03 -9.62
CA VAL A 102 10.65 21.46 -9.96
C VAL A 102 11.44 22.33 -9.00
N LYS A 103 11.49 21.98 -7.73
CA LYS A 103 12.17 22.78 -6.70
C LYS A 103 13.65 22.43 -6.53
N GLY A 104 14.16 21.36 -7.14
CA GLY A 104 15.51 20.86 -6.89
C GLY A 104 15.73 20.36 -5.46
N GLU A 105 14.67 20.18 -4.70
CA GLU A 105 14.72 19.62 -3.36
C GLU A 105 14.99 18.12 -3.45
N GLY A 106 15.91 17.61 -2.62
CA GLY A 106 16.20 16.19 -2.52
C GLY A 106 14.95 15.42 -2.11
N LEU A 107 14.72 14.25 -2.73
CA LEU A 107 13.65 13.34 -2.32
C LEU A 107 13.89 12.87 -0.89
N THR A 108 12.85 12.87 -0.06
CA THR A 108 12.90 12.25 1.25
C THR A 108 13.01 10.74 1.08
N PRO A 109 14.11 10.09 1.51
CA PRO A 109 14.23 8.63 1.41
C PRO A 109 13.08 7.94 2.14
N PHE A 110 12.67 6.78 1.63
CA PHE A 110 11.68 5.97 2.32
C PHE A 110 12.26 5.50 3.66
N THR A 111 11.57 5.79 4.73
CA THR A 111 11.89 5.32 6.09
C THR A 111 10.80 4.39 6.59
N PRO A 112 11.12 3.40 7.45
CA PRO A 112 10.12 2.53 8.05
C PRO A 112 9.01 3.33 8.73
N VAL A 113 7.75 2.97 8.44
CA VAL A 113 6.56 3.61 8.98
C VAL A 113 6.02 2.78 10.13
N SER A 114 5.95 3.37 11.33
CA SER A 114 5.41 2.72 12.52
C SER A 114 4.08 3.34 12.91
N LEU A 115 3.02 2.52 12.95
CA LEU A 115 1.69 2.93 13.35
C LEU A 115 1.35 2.35 14.71
N THR A 116 0.94 3.22 15.62
CA THR A 116 0.36 2.80 16.91
C THR A 116 -0.96 2.06 16.71
N GLY A 117 -1.46 1.39 17.72
CA GLY A 117 -2.76 0.74 17.65
C GLY A 117 -3.89 1.73 17.31
N HIS A 118 -4.82 1.29 16.48
CA HIS A 118 -6.01 2.06 16.06
C HIS A 118 -5.68 3.42 15.42
N SER A 119 -4.56 3.50 14.69
CA SER A 119 -4.15 4.72 13.99
C SER A 119 -4.07 4.51 12.48
N SER A 120 -4.06 5.61 11.74
CA SER A 120 -3.86 5.64 10.29
C SER A 120 -2.85 6.70 9.91
N GLN A 121 -2.17 6.47 8.80
CA GLN A 121 -1.22 7.41 8.19
C GLN A 121 -1.36 7.35 6.68
N SER A 122 -1.36 8.52 6.05
CA SER A 122 -1.41 8.65 4.59
C SER A 122 -0.13 9.29 4.11
N GLU A 123 0.53 8.64 3.14
CA GLU A 123 1.78 9.10 2.56
C GLU A 123 1.80 8.83 1.06
N THR A 124 2.46 9.69 0.32
CA THR A 124 2.76 9.43 -1.09
C THR A 124 4.09 8.69 -1.17
N VAL A 125 4.04 7.45 -1.63
CA VAL A 125 5.22 6.59 -1.77
C VAL A 125 5.71 6.61 -3.21
N LEU A 126 7.00 6.81 -3.38
CA LEU A 126 7.69 6.75 -4.67
C LEU A 126 8.29 5.36 -4.86
N PHE A 127 7.88 4.70 -5.93
CA PHE A 127 8.37 3.39 -6.31
C PHE A 127 9.31 3.50 -7.50
N TYR A 128 10.55 3.07 -7.33
CA TYR A 128 11.57 3.06 -8.37
C TYR A 128 11.73 1.67 -8.96
N ALA A 129 11.95 1.61 -10.27
CA ALA A 129 12.20 0.36 -10.96
C ALA A 129 13.47 -0.33 -10.46
N ARG A 130 13.41 -1.66 -10.28
CA ARG A 130 14.60 -2.48 -10.08
C ARG A 130 15.34 -2.65 -11.40
N ASN A 131 16.66 -2.48 -11.38
CA ASN A 131 17.50 -2.57 -12.57
C ASN A 131 17.69 -4.01 -13.10
N ASP A 132 17.13 -5.01 -12.41
CA ASP A 132 17.19 -6.42 -12.77
C ASP A 132 16.12 -6.86 -13.78
N SER A 133 15.22 -5.97 -14.15
CA SER A 133 14.14 -6.25 -15.09
C SER A 133 14.59 -6.23 -16.52
N ARG A 134 14.22 -7.26 -17.31
CA ARG A 134 14.41 -7.30 -18.77
C ARG A 134 13.47 -6.35 -19.51
N VAL A 135 12.44 -5.86 -18.85
CA VAL A 135 11.48 -4.92 -19.42
C VAL A 135 12.03 -3.51 -19.24
N MET A 136 12.38 -2.84 -20.34
CA MET A 136 12.95 -1.50 -20.29
C MET A 136 11.93 -0.49 -19.75
N GLN A 137 10.71 -0.51 -20.27
CA GLN A 137 9.61 0.35 -19.84
C GLN A 137 8.36 -0.49 -19.71
N ILE A 138 7.61 -0.36 -18.59
CA ILE A 138 6.40 -1.15 -18.40
C ILE A 138 5.16 -0.47 -19.00
N VAL A 139 5.10 0.87 -18.97
CA VAL A 139 3.99 1.65 -19.52
C VAL A 139 4.37 2.16 -20.90
N GLU A 140 4.21 1.31 -21.91
CA GLU A 140 4.57 1.64 -23.31
C GLU A 140 3.37 2.06 -24.16
N ALA A 141 2.17 1.64 -23.79
CA ALA A 141 0.98 1.85 -24.59
C ALA A 141 -0.27 2.03 -23.71
N PRO A 142 -1.36 2.59 -24.27
CA PRO A 142 -2.66 2.58 -23.61
C PRO A 142 -3.09 1.14 -23.35
N ALA A 143 -3.27 0.79 -22.09
CA ALA A 143 -3.59 -0.57 -21.67
C ALA A 143 -4.20 -0.59 -20.27
N GLN A 144 -4.60 -1.77 -19.85
CA GLN A 144 -4.92 -2.08 -18.46
C GLN A 144 -3.71 -2.68 -17.79
N TYR A 145 -3.35 -2.14 -16.63
CA TYR A 145 -2.21 -2.56 -15.84
C TYR A 145 -2.70 -3.09 -14.50
N ARG A 146 -2.18 -4.25 -14.12
CA ARG A 146 -2.39 -4.86 -12.80
C ARG A 146 -1.25 -4.49 -11.88
N PHE A 147 -1.60 -4.03 -10.69
CA PHE A 147 -0.69 -3.64 -9.63
C PHE A 147 -0.83 -4.61 -8.45
N ALA A 148 0.30 -5.03 -7.89
CA ALA A 148 0.35 -5.82 -6.66
C ALA A 148 1.33 -5.15 -5.69
N ILE A 149 0.81 -4.52 -4.63
CA ILE A 149 1.62 -3.91 -3.58
C ILE A 149 1.74 -4.88 -2.41
N THR A 150 2.96 -5.23 -2.06
CA THR A 150 3.25 -6.13 -0.93
C THR A 150 3.99 -5.37 0.16
N PRO A 151 3.36 -5.12 1.32
CA PRO A 151 4.05 -4.52 2.45
C PRO A 151 5.00 -5.53 3.11
N LEU A 152 6.24 -5.14 3.34
CA LEU A 152 7.17 -5.88 4.18
C LEU A 152 7.07 -5.33 5.62
N THR A 153 6.63 -6.17 6.55
CA THR A 153 6.38 -5.76 7.93
C THR A 153 7.43 -6.33 8.90
N ALA A 154 7.79 -5.53 9.91
CA ALA A 154 8.60 -6.00 11.03
C ALA A 154 7.74 -6.85 11.97
N GLN A 155 7.51 -8.11 11.63
CA GLN A 155 6.83 -9.03 12.53
C GLN A 155 7.83 -9.81 13.36
N ARG A 156 7.67 -9.83 14.70
CA ARG A 156 8.31 -10.83 15.56
C ARG A 156 7.93 -12.22 15.06
N ARG A 157 8.92 -13.13 15.04
CA ARG A 157 8.75 -14.53 14.62
C ARG A 157 7.51 -15.14 15.30
N SER A 158 6.42 -15.26 14.54
CA SER A 158 5.28 -16.08 14.93
C SER A 158 5.49 -17.48 14.37
N LEU A 159 5.12 -18.51 15.12
CA LEU A 159 5.15 -19.91 14.69
C LEU A 159 4.33 -20.16 13.40
N VAL A 160 3.36 -19.28 13.11
CA VAL A 160 2.57 -19.32 11.87
C VAL A 160 2.91 -18.08 11.03
N ARG A 161 3.86 -18.22 10.11
CA ARG A 161 4.19 -17.20 9.09
C ARG A 161 3.05 -17.11 8.08
N ARG A 162 2.08 -16.26 8.29
CA ARG A 162 1.24 -15.79 7.18
C ARG A 162 1.98 -14.68 6.45
N LYS A 163 2.37 -14.92 5.20
CA LYS A 163 2.85 -13.85 4.33
C LYS A 163 1.75 -12.79 4.21
N PRO A 164 2.08 -11.49 4.30
CA PRO A 164 1.09 -10.46 4.05
C PRO A 164 0.53 -10.66 2.63
N LYS A 165 -0.79 -10.56 2.52
CA LYS A 165 -1.44 -10.65 1.19
C LYS A 165 -1.12 -9.38 0.41
N PRO A 166 -0.71 -9.48 -0.86
CA PRO A 166 -0.54 -8.31 -1.70
C PRO A 166 -1.88 -7.59 -1.88
N LEU A 167 -1.84 -6.27 -1.88
CA LEU A 167 -2.96 -5.44 -2.30
C LEU A 167 -2.98 -5.44 -3.83
N MET A 168 -3.97 -6.05 -4.43
CA MET A 168 -4.11 -6.14 -5.89
C MET A 168 -5.19 -5.18 -6.38
N PHE A 169 -4.89 -4.44 -7.45
CA PHE A 169 -5.85 -3.56 -8.12
C PHE A 169 -5.45 -3.36 -9.58
N GLU A 170 -6.38 -2.85 -10.38
CA GLU A 170 -6.16 -2.59 -11.80
C GLU A 170 -6.33 -1.10 -12.09
N MET A 171 -5.45 -0.59 -12.96
CA MET A 171 -5.45 0.78 -13.41
C MET A 171 -5.52 0.80 -14.93
N THR A 172 -6.25 1.75 -15.48
CA THR A 172 -6.39 1.92 -16.92
C THR A 172 -5.69 3.20 -17.34
N LEU A 173 -4.91 3.09 -18.41
CA LEU A 173 -4.35 4.21 -19.13
C LEU A 173 -5.10 4.38 -20.45
N PRO A 174 -5.94 5.40 -20.61
CA PRO A 174 -6.64 5.67 -21.86
C PRO A 174 -5.69 6.24 -22.92
N TYR A 175 -6.05 6.06 -24.20
CA TYR A 175 -5.22 6.47 -25.33
C TYR A 175 -4.86 7.96 -25.35
N LEU A 176 -5.80 8.83 -24.97
CA LEU A 176 -5.59 10.28 -24.97
C LEU A 176 -4.52 10.70 -23.97
N ASP A 177 -4.52 10.10 -22.79
CA ASP A 177 -3.54 10.40 -21.73
C ASP A 177 -2.14 9.95 -22.14
N HIS A 178 -2.01 8.78 -22.77
CA HIS A 178 -0.75 8.29 -23.28
C HIS A 178 -0.15 9.21 -24.33
N ARG A 179 -0.97 9.71 -25.27
CA ARG A 179 -0.52 10.63 -26.32
C ARG A 179 -0.04 11.98 -25.76
N ALA A 180 -0.76 12.52 -24.79
CA ALA A 180 -0.37 13.76 -24.10
C ALA A 180 0.96 13.60 -23.37
N PHE A 181 1.19 12.43 -22.80
CA PHE A 181 2.44 12.11 -22.11
C PHE A 181 3.65 12.01 -23.03
N THR A 182 3.57 11.28 -24.14
CA THR A 182 4.68 11.11 -25.09
C THR A 182 5.08 12.41 -25.75
N SER A 183 4.18 13.40 -25.83
CA SER A 183 4.44 14.71 -26.40
C SER A 183 4.99 15.75 -25.43
N GLY A 184 4.80 15.59 -24.12
CA GLY A 184 5.05 16.67 -23.14
C GLY A 184 6.01 16.39 -22.00
N GLY A 185 6.49 15.16 -21.82
CA GLY A 185 7.46 14.80 -20.76
C GLY A 185 6.94 15.03 -19.32
N GLY A 186 5.68 14.74 -19.06
CA GLY A 186 5.02 14.91 -17.75
C GLY A 186 4.82 13.62 -16.98
N THR A 187 4.07 13.71 -15.88
CA THR A 187 3.55 12.55 -15.17
C THR A 187 2.21 12.11 -15.76
N LEU A 188 2.05 10.82 -15.93
CA LEU A 188 0.86 10.21 -16.50
C LEU A 188 -0.11 9.82 -15.37
N PRO A 189 -1.37 10.29 -15.40
CA PRO A 189 -2.38 9.82 -14.46
C PRO A 189 -2.92 8.45 -14.90
N LEU A 190 -2.92 7.48 -13.98
CA LEU A 190 -3.60 6.21 -14.15
C LEU A 190 -4.82 6.20 -13.22
N HIS A 191 -5.97 5.84 -13.77
CA HIS A 191 -7.23 5.79 -13.05
C HIS A 191 -7.59 4.36 -12.68
N LYS A 192 -8.08 4.17 -11.48
CA LYS A 192 -8.57 2.87 -11.05
C LYS A 192 -9.71 2.43 -11.97
N ALA A 193 -9.58 1.25 -12.57
CA ALA A 193 -10.68 0.64 -13.29
C ALA A 193 -11.87 0.50 -12.34
N SER A 194 -13.09 0.77 -12.84
CA SER A 194 -14.32 0.78 -12.06
C SER A 194 -14.39 -0.40 -11.12
N TRP A 195 -14.71 -0.14 -9.84
CA TRP A 195 -14.92 -1.15 -8.81
C TRP A 195 -15.96 -2.17 -9.34
N SER A 196 -15.53 -3.36 -9.70
CA SER A 196 -16.42 -4.51 -9.66
C SER A 196 -16.63 -4.82 -8.19
N ALA A 197 -17.82 -4.50 -7.69
CA ALA A 197 -18.27 -4.85 -6.36
C ALA A 197 -18.28 -6.36 -6.14
#